data_7587c8bbfed73ff464dffb99e2428047
#
_entry.id   7587c8bbfed73ff464dffb99e2428047
#
_cell.length_a   1.000
_cell.length_b   1.000
_cell.length_c   1.000
_cell.angle_alpha   90.00
_cell.angle_beta   90.00
_cell.angle_gamma   90.00
#
_symmetry.space_group_name_H-M   'P 1'
#
loop_
_entity.id
_entity.type
_entity.pdbx_description
1 polymer ?
#
loop_
_entity_poly.entity_id
_entity_poly.type
_entity_poly.pdbx_seq_one_letter_code
_entity_poly.pdbx_strand_id
1 'polypeptide(L)'
;MKSNKYDIQDTEIRVIGESSSSPKRKWGWIILAAALMIGVIASIIAFSRTSSQEEVGVFEKAAHQPIPHPLRGWIQSLDRITDICVVTKDTTVNDIPMRLYVPLNMTPHLEVGYTCIDDTTNNMLLWQAADVRADNQKIVGAFVLRGKPLSWGLSKKGYCGIIGDQVTIGVADNSPLFEQATEVGGYFFRQYPLVSNGMLVENELKSQSTRRGLCELEGKVVVVETFTPESLHDFSQALVDLGTTNAIYLVGSSAIGWHRNIDGVGIASGQWEPRVYKNVSFIVWSK
;
A
#
# COMPACT_ATOMS: atom_id res chain seq x y z
N MET A 1 10.01 -45.93 -48.80
CA MET A 1 9.17 -45.14 -49.73
C MET A 1 9.48 -43.67 -49.58
N LYS A 2 10.04 -43.13 -50.64
CA LYS A 2 10.24 -41.73 -51.08
C LYS A 2 10.64 -40.66 -50.02
N SER A 3 11.96 -40.40 -50.10
CA SER A 3 12.68 -39.19 -49.83
C SER A 3 12.16 -37.99 -50.65
N ASN A 4 12.05 -36.79 -50.08
CA ASN A 4 12.08 -35.56 -50.84
C ASN A 4 13.12 -34.61 -50.23
N LYS A 5 14.19 -34.50 -51.01
CA LYS A 5 15.32 -33.61 -50.93
C LYS A 5 14.87 -32.25 -51.49
N TYR A 6 15.00 -31.17 -50.78
CA TYR A 6 14.91 -29.81 -51.36
C TYR A 6 16.34 -29.31 -51.61
N ASP A 7 16.61 -29.14 -52.89
CA ASP A 7 17.78 -28.49 -53.47
C ASP A 7 17.72 -26.97 -53.20
N ILE A 8 18.81 -26.41 -52.69
CA ILE A 8 19.02 -24.96 -52.64
C ILE A 8 19.94 -24.63 -53.80
N GLN A 9 19.42 -23.93 -54.80
CA GLN A 9 20.20 -23.38 -55.88
C GLN A 9 20.89 -22.08 -55.47
N ASP A 10 22.18 -22.05 -55.62
CA ASP A 10 23.03 -20.85 -55.59
C ASP A 10 22.65 -19.92 -56.76
N THR A 11 22.33 -18.65 -56.42
CA THR A 11 22.18 -17.59 -57.40
C THR A 11 23.33 -16.59 -57.28
N GLU A 12 24.02 -16.49 -58.36
CA GLU A 12 25.19 -15.70 -58.71
C GLU A 12 25.23 -14.26 -58.22
N ILE A 13 26.38 -13.87 -57.70
CA ILE A 13 26.76 -12.48 -57.43
C ILE A 13 27.16 -11.84 -58.78
N ARG A 14 26.36 -10.87 -59.27
CA ARG A 14 26.76 -10.00 -60.37
C ARG A 14 27.45 -8.76 -59.81
N VAL A 15 28.75 -8.65 -60.08
CA VAL A 15 29.53 -7.42 -59.94
C VAL A 15 29.25 -6.54 -61.18
N ILE A 16 28.65 -5.39 -61.00
CA ILE A 16 28.50 -4.38 -62.06
C ILE A 16 29.47 -3.24 -61.75
N GLY A 17 30.29 -2.97 -62.78
CA GLY A 17 31.46 -2.13 -62.73
C GLY A 17 31.22 -0.66 -62.43
N GLU A 18 32.29 -0.04 -62.00
CA GLU A 18 32.50 1.38 -61.79
C GLU A 18 32.18 2.25 -62.99
N SER A 19 31.40 3.30 -62.77
CA SER A 19 31.49 4.49 -63.63
C SER A 19 31.76 5.71 -62.73
N SER A 20 32.93 6.25 -62.85
CA SER A 20 33.40 7.48 -62.25
C SER A 20 32.63 8.69 -62.79
N SER A 21 31.90 9.38 -61.96
CA SER A 21 31.49 10.77 -62.22
C SER A 21 31.58 11.57 -60.92
N SER A 22 32.42 12.53 -60.90
CA SER A 22 32.70 13.45 -59.77
C SER A 22 31.49 14.28 -59.37
N PRO A 23 31.15 14.34 -58.08
CA PRO A 23 30.06 15.19 -57.61
C PRO A 23 30.59 16.41 -56.86
N LYS A 24 31.16 17.39 -57.56
CA LYS A 24 31.53 18.67 -56.92
C LYS A 24 30.37 19.64 -56.71
N ARG A 25 29.12 19.26 -57.02
CA ARG A 25 27.97 20.18 -56.95
C ARG A 25 26.93 19.86 -55.87
N LYS A 26 27.07 18.78 -55.13
CA LYS A 26 26.09 18.39 -54.09
C LYS A 26 26.44 18.80 -52.67
N TRP A 27 27.67 19.17 -52.37
CA TRP A 27 28.10 19.55 -51.04
C TRP A 27 27.51 20.88 -50.59
N GLY A 28 27.27 21.83 -51.49
CA GLY A 28 26.62 23.10 -51.17
C GLY A 28 25.21 22.92 -50.59
N TRP A 29 24.45 21.99 -51.14
CA TRP A 29 23.09 21.69 -50.65
C TRP A 29 23.08 20.95 -49.32
N ILE A 30 24.07 20.11 -49.05
CA ILE A 30 24.19 19.40 -47.75
C ILE A 30 24.57 20.38 -46.67
N ILE A 31 25.45 21.34 -46.94
CA ILE A 31 25.82 22.39 -45.98
C ILE A 31 24.66 23.33 -45.73
N LEU A 32 23.86 23.67 -46.73
CA LEU A 32 22.69 24.50 -46.59
C LEU A 32 21.59 23.80 -45.77
N ALA A 33 21.36 22.51 -45.98
CA ALA A 33 20.41 21.69 -45.25
C ALA A 33 20.83 21.51 -43.78
N ALA A 34 22.11 21.33 -43.50
CA ALA A 34 22.67 21.23 -42.17
C ALA A 34 22.53 22.57 -41.37
N ALA A 35 22.82 23.70 -42.06
CA ALA A 35 22.64 25.02 -41.44
C ALA A 35 21.17 25.33 -41.13
N LEU A 36 20.23 24.93 -41.99
CA LEU A 36 18.79 25.07 -41.73
C LEU A 36 18.33 24.21 -40.56
N MET A 37 18.80 22.96 -40.44
CA MET A 37 18.49 22.10 -39.29
C MET A 37 19.04 22.67 -37.99
N ILE A 38 20.25 23.18 -37.98
CA ILE A 38 20.85 23.83 -36.78
C ILE A 38 20.04 25.07 -36.40
N GLY A 39 19.58 25.86 -37.37
CA GLY A 39 18.72 27.03 -37.12
C GLY A 39 17.37 26.64 -36.51
N VAL A 40 16.72 25.56 -36.99
CA VAL A 40 15.47 25.06 -36.44
C VAL A 40 15.67 24.51 -35.01
N ILE A 41 16.73 23.75 -34.77
CA ILE A 41 17.04 23.24 -33.42
C ILE A 41 17.34 24.38 -32.46
N ALA A 42 18.11 25.38 -32.87
CA ALA A 42 18.38 26.57 -32.06
C ALA A 42 17.09 27.37 -31.76
N SER A 43 16.18 27.48 -32.73
CA SER A 43 14.87 28.15 -32.54
C SER A 43 13.97 27.38 -31.60
N ILE A 44 13.95 26.03 -31.67
CA ILE A 44 13.18 25.17 -30.74
C ILE A 44 13.77 25.31 -29.31
N ILE A 45 15.09 25.32 -29.14
CA ILE A 45 15.73 25.49 -27.84
C ILE A 45 15.51 26.91 -27.29
N ALA A 46 15.53 27.94 -28.13
CA ALA A 46 15.21 29.30 -27.73
C ALA A 46 13.73 29.44 -27.34
N PHE A 47 12.82 28.85 -28.12
CA PHE A 47 11.39 28.87 -27.84
C PHE A 47 11.05 28.09 -26.55
N SER A 48 11.68 26.94 -26.33
CA SER A 48 11.50 26.20 -25.06
C SER A 48 12.12 26.88 -23.84
N ARG A 49 13.11 27.77 -24.04
CA ARG A 49 13.65 28.60 -22.95
C ARG A 49 12.82 29.85 -22.68
N THR A 50 12.09 30.37 -23.67
CA THR A 50 11.23 31.55 -23.49
C THR A 50 9.83 31.20 -23.01
N SER A 51 9.37 29.96 -23.25
CA SER A 51 8.08 29.47 -22.70
C SER A 51 8.17 28.98 -21.24
N SER A 52 9.33 29.08 -20.60
CA SER A 52 9.53 28.69 -19.19
C SER A 52 9.40 29.88 -18.22
N GLN A 53 8.84 31.00 -18.63
CA GLN A 53 8.47 32.13 -17.76
C GLN A 53 7.03 32.57 -17.96
N GLU A 54 6.09 31.63 -18.03
CA GLU A 54 4.84 31.89 -17.36
C GLU A 54 5.09 31.56 -15.90
N GLU A 55 5.15 32.56 -15.06
CA GLU A 55 4.85 32.47 -13.64
C GLU A 55 3.40 31.96 -13.53
N VAL A 56 3.22 30.65 -13.75
CA VAL A 56 2.19 29.92 -13.04
C VAL A 56 2.60 30.15 -11.60
N GLY A 57 1.89 31.03 -10.90
CA GLY A 57 2.01 31.12 -9.44
C GLY A 57 1.95 29.71 -8.92
N VAL A 58 3.13 29.13 -8.72
CA VAL A 58 3.29 27.95 -7.92
C VAL A 58 2.81 28.42 -6.56
N PHE A 59 1.53 28.17 -6.28
CA PHE A 59 1.17 27.94 -4.91
C PHE A 59 2.07 26.77 -4.54
N GLU A 60 3.27 27.09 -4.09
CA GLU A 60 4.02 26.20 -3.25
C GLU A 60 3.00 25.79 -2.19
N LYS A 61 2.46 24.57 -2.36
CA LYS A 61 1.63 23.97 -1.35
C LYS A 61 2.56 23.96 -0.15
N ALA A 62 2.45 25.01 0.68
CA ALA A 62 3.28 25.16 1.87
C ALA A 62 3.23 23.79 2.49
N ALA A 63 4.40 23.16 2.65
CA ALA A 63 4.49 21.85 3.23
C ALA A 63 3.73 21.97 4.54
N HIS A 64 2.50 21.48 4.54
CA HIS A 64 1.61 21.57 5.66
C HIS A 64 2.29 20.73 6.74
N GLN A 65 3.05 21.43 7.60
CA GLN A 65 3.57 20.76 8.79
C GLN A 65 2.33 20.40 9.58
N PRO A 66 2.01 19.10 9.71
CA PRO A 66 0.80 18.71 10.41
C PRO A 66 0.87 19.34 11.79
N ILE A 67 -0.12 20.16 12.13
CA ILE A 67 -0.28 20.68 13.48
C ILE A 67 -0.43 19.43 14.35
N PRO A 68 0.43 19.22 15.38
CA PRO A 68 0.37 17.99 16.16
C PRO A 68 -1.04 17.85 16.71
N HIS A 69 -1.73 16.78 16.34
CA HIS A 69 -3.07 16.51 16.81
C HIS A 69 -3.06 16.40 18.36
N PRO A 70 -4.05 16.89 19.09
CA PRO A 70 -4.11 16.84 20.56
C PRO A 70 -3.91 15.44 21.16
N LEU A 71 -4.19 14.38 20.39
CA LEU A 71 -3.96 12.99 20.80
C LEU A 71 -2.49 12.60 20.94
N ARG A 72 -1.56 13.36 20.37
CA ARG A 72 -0.12 13.04 20.46
C ARG A 72 0.33 12.91 21.93
N GLY A 73 0.03 13.90 22.74
CA GLY A 73 0.39 13.86 24.17
C GLY A 73 -0.30 12.70 24.92
N TRP A 74 -1.53 12.38 24.55
CA TRP A 74 -2.23 11.23 25.12
C TRP A 74 -1.53 9.91 24.75
N ILE A 75 -1.21 9.68 23.48
CA ILE A 75 -0.51 8.45 23.03
C ILE A 75 0.84 8.30 23.74
N GLN A 76 1.61 9.37 23.85
CA GLN A 76 2.90 9.37 24.56
C GLN A 76 2.72 9.07 26.06
N SER A 77 1.61 9.48 26.67
CA SER A 77 1.34 9.17 28.09
C SER A 77 1.14 7.66 28.34
N LEU A 78 0.76 6.90 27.32
CA LEU A 78 0.54 5.45 27.41
C LEU A 78 1.84 4.66 27.63
N ASP A 79 3.01 5.27 27.37
CA ASP A 79 4.33 4.64 27.64
C ASP A 79 4.56 4.33 29.12
N ARG A 80 3.77 4.94 30.01
CA ARG A 80 3.83 4.70 31.45
C ARG A 80 3.08 3.45 31.88
N ILE A 81 2.25 2.89 31.00
CA ILE A 81 1.43 1.71 31.31
C ILE A 81 2.26 0.46 31.01
N THR A 82 2.48 -0.35 32.03
CA THR A 82 3.24 -1.61 31.96
C THR A 82 2.33 -2.83 31.82
N ASP A 83 1.03 -2.67 32.04
CA ASP A 83 0.07 -3.77 31.95
C ASP A 83 -0.22 -4.16 30.50
N ILE A 84 -0.53 -5.43 30.31
CA ILE A 84 -1.07 -5.94 29.04
C ILE A 84 -2.52 -5.55 28.95
N CYS A 85 -2.85 -4.56 28.12
CA CYS A 85 -4.21 -4.08 27.97
C CYS A 85 -4.46 -3.43 26.61
N VAL A 86 -5.73 -3.22 26.28
CA VAL A 86 -6.16 -2.39 25.15
C VAL A 86 -6.78 -1.11 25.69
N VAL A 87 -6.20 0.01 25.33
CA VAL A 87 -6.75 1.32 25.68
C VAL A 87 -7.49 1.88 24.47
N THR A 88 -8.70 2.39 24.68
CA THR A 88 -9.50 2.99 23.62
C THR A 88 -9.66 4.48 23.81
N LYS A 89 -9.74 5.24 22.71
CA LYS A 89 -9.98 6.67 22.72
C LYS A 89 -10.85 7.09 21.55
N ASP A 90 -11.96 7.72 21.85
CA ASP A 90 -12.82 8.34 20.84
C ASP A 90 -12.30 9.76 20.53
N THR A 91 -12.33 10.12 19.28
CA THR A 91 -11.93 11.43 18.77
C THR A 91 -12.69 11.77 17.50
N THR A 92 -12.59 13.04 17.08
CA THR A 92 -13.13 13.49 15.79
C THR A 92 -12.00 14.21 15.04
N VAL A 93 -11.79 13.84 13.79
CA VAL A 93 -10.82 14.47 12.88
C VAL A 93 -11.54 14.76 11.57
N ASN A 94 -11.50 16.00 11.07
CA ASN A 94 -12.20 16.44 9.87
C ASN A 94 -13.70 16.06 9.87
N ASP A 95 -14.36 16.29 10.99
CA ASP A 95 -15.76 15.92 11.25
C ASP A 95 -16.07 14.41 11.19
N ILE A 96 -15.04 13.56 11.07
CA ILE A 96 -15.17 12.10 11.09
C ILE A 96 -14.98 11.59 12.53
N PRO A 97 -16.04 11.08 13.17
CA PRO A 97 -15.94 10.47 14.49
C PRO A 97 -15.29 9.09 14.37
N MET A 98 -14.27 8.84 15.19
CA MET A 98 -13.48 7.59 15.13
C MET A 98 -13.02 7.14 16.50
N ARG A 99 -12.70 5.86 16.60
CA ARG A 99 -12.11 5.23 17.79
C ARG A 99 -10.73 4.68 17.48
N LEU A 100 -9.79 4.99 18.34
CA LEU A 100 -8.48 4.36 18.39
C LEU A 100 -8.50 3.20 19.37
N TYR A 101 -7.88 2.09 18.97
CA TYR A 101 -7.60 0.93 19.81
C TYR A 101 -6.08 0.80 19.90
N VAL A 102 -5.54 0.97 21.09
CA VAL A 102 -4.09 0.93 21.33
C VAL A 102 -3.75 -0.30 22.16
N PRO A 103 -3.26 -1.39 21.55
CA PRO A 103 -2.76 -2.55 22.27
C PRO A 103 -1.42 -2.19 22.91
N LEU A 104 -1.28 -2.43 24.20
CA LEU A 104 -0.08 -2.10 24.99
C LEU A 104 0.60 -3.39 25.45
N ASN A 105 1.93 -3.41 25.27
CA ASN A 105 2.80 -4.50 25.74
C ASN A 105 2.46 -5.86 25.12
N MET A 106 1.99 -5.86 23.87
CA MET A 106 1.64 -7.05 23.10
C MET A 106 2.14 -6.93 21.66
N THR A 107 2.58 -8.06 21.11
CA THR A 107 2.92 -8.18 19.70
C THR A 107 1.76 -8.85 18.95
N PRO A 108 1.32 -8.31 17.79
CA PRO A 108 0.29 -8.96 17.00
C PRO A 108 0.83 -10.19 16.27
N HIS A 109 -0.08 -11.08 15.91
CA HIS A 109 0.14 -12.20 15.02
C HIS A 109 -1.04 -12.35 14.07
N LEU A 110 -0.89 -13.18 13.03
CA LEU A 110 -1.98 -13.47 12.12
C LEU A 110 -2.59 -14.85 12.42
N GLU A 111 -3.91 -14.92 12.26
CA GLU A 111 -4.66 -16.17 12.31
C GLU A 111 -5.55 -16.30 11.08
N VAL A 112 -5.87 -17.54 10.68
CA VAL A 112 -6.79 -17.84 9.57
C VAL A 112 -7.85 -18.80 10.05
N GLY A 113 -9.10 -18.51 9.68
CA GLY A 113 -10.28 -19.22 10.16
C GLY A 113 -10.85 -18.59 11.43
N TYR A 114 -11.92 -19.15 11.95
CA TYR A 114 -12.71 -18.54 13.03
C TYR A 114 -12.30 -19.00 14.43
N THR A 115 -11.34 -19.90 14.54
CA THR A 115 -10.92 -20.44 15.86
C THR A 115 -10.43 -19.35 16.81
N CYS A 116 -9.74 -18.36 16.29
CA CYS A 116 -9.24 -17.25 17.10
C CYS A 116 -10.34 -16.38 17.72
N ILE A 117 -11.49 -16.25 17.07
CA ILE A 117 -12.59 -15.42 17.60
C ILE A 117 -13.34 -16.10 18.75
N ASP A 118 -13.20 -17.40 18.89
CA ASP A 118 -13.80 -18.17 19.99
C ASP A 118 -12.92 -18.18 21.25
N ASP A 119 -11.61 -17.85 21.11
CA ASP A 119 -10.68 -17.71 22.24
C ASP A 119 -10.78 -16.33 22.89
N THR A 120 -11.87 -16.12 23.63
CA THR A 120 -12.05 -14.88 24.39
C THR A 120 -11.25 -14.81 25.69
N THR A 121 -10.48 -15.85 26.04
CA THR A 121 -9.68 -15.90 27.27
C THR A 121 -8.35 -15.18 27.09
N ASN A 122 -7.64 -15.47 26.03
CA ASN A 122 -6.29 -14.96 25.75
C ASN A 122 -6.31 -13.71 24.86
N ASN A 123 -7.30 -13.60 23.98
CA ASN A 123 -7.38 -12.47 23.05
C ASN A 123 -7.67 -11.16 23.81
N MET A 124 -7.00 -10.11 23.34
CA MET A 124 -7.16 -8.74 23.84
C MET A 124 -7.74 -7.82 22.76
N LEU A 125 -7.31 -8.02 21.51
CA LEU A 125 -7.77 -7.26 20.35
C LEU A 125 -7.68 -8.15 19.12
N LEU A 126 -8.69 -8.14 18.28
CA LEU A 126 -8.63 -8.77 16.95
C LEU A 126 -9.47 -8.02 15.92
N TRP A 127 -8.98 -8.00 14.69
CA TRP A 127 -9.65 -7.40 13.53
C TRP A 127 -9.41 -8.22 12.28
N GLN A 128 -10.40 -8.30 11.42
CA GLN A 128 -10.25 -8.96 10.13
C GLN A 128 -9.20 -8.22 9.29
N ALA A 129 -8.16 -8.95 8.82
CA ALA A 129 -6.98 -8.37 8.20
C ALA A 129 -7.09 -8.25 6.67
N ALA A 130 -6.95 -9.37 5.94
CA ALA A 130 -6.98 -9.37 4.49
C ALA A 130 -8.35 -9.74 3.94
N ASP A 131 -8.67 -9.25 2.73
CA ASP A 131 -9.90 -9.62 2.04
C ASP A 131 -9.83 -11.07 1.55
N VAL A 132 -11.00 -11.68 1.44
CA VAL A 132 -11.21 -13.01 0.87
C VAL A 132 -12.09 -12.89 -0.37
N ARG A 133 -11.72 -13.57 -1.44
CA ARG A 133 -12.52 -13.62 -2.67
C ARG A 133 -13.78 -14.45 -2.47
N ALA A 134 -14.90 -13.92 -2.91
CA ALA A 134 -16.20 -14.62 -2.81
C ALA A 134 -16.28 -15.87 -3.71
N ASP A 135 -15.60 -15.82 -4.89
CA ASP A 135 -15.67 -16.88 -5.91
C ASP A 135 -14.91 -18.16 -5.54
N ASN A 136 -13.78 -18.05 -4.86
CA ASN A 136 -12.89 -19.17 -4.57
C ASN A 136 -12.33 -19.21 -3.14
N GLN A 137 -12.74 -18.27 -2.31
CA GLN A 137 -12.35 -18.13 -0.91
C GLN A 137 -10.83 -17.99 -0.66
N LYS A 138 -10.07 -17.58 -1.68
CA LYS A 138 -8.63 -17.31 -1.53
C LYS A 138 -8.41 -15.94 -0.91
N ILE A 139 -7.39 -15.85 -0.08
CA ILE A 139 -6.91 -14.57 0.48
C ILE A 139 -6.40 -13.68 -0.65
N VAL A 140 -6.78 -12.42 -0.65
CA VAL A 140 -6.38 -11.42 -1.64
C VAL A 140 -5.07 -10.77 -1.22
N GLY A 141 -4.11 -10.73 -2.15
CA GLY A 141 -2.76 -10.22 -1.88
C GLY A 141 -1.82 -11.29 -1.31
N ALA A 142 -0.55 -10.96 -1.21
CA ALA A 142 0.43 -11.84 -0.58
C ALA A 142 0.14 -12.00 0.92
N PHE A 143 0.29 -13.23 1.41
CA PHE A 143 -0.01 -13.56 2.81
C PHE A 143 0.91 -14.68 3.31
N VAL A 144 1.57 -14.45 4.44
CA VAL A 144 2.41 -15.44 5.14
C VAL A 144 1.88 -15.66 6.54
N LEU A 145 1.71 -16.91 6.92
CA LEU A 145 1.25 -17.34 8.24
C LEU A 145 2.32 -18.22 8.89
N ARG A 146 2.98 -17.74 9.93
CA ARG A 146 4.04 -18.48 10.65
C ARG A 146 5.08 -19.06 9.69
N GLY A 147 5.61 -18.23 8.78
CA GLY A 147 6.57 -18.63 7.75
C GLY A 147 6.00 -19.41 6.58
N LYS A 148 4.70 -19.73 6.58
CA LYS A 148 4.07 -20.45 5.48
C LYS A 148 3.34 -19.49 4.55
N PRO A 149 3.76 -19.33 3.28
CA PRO A 149 3.02 -18.55 2.30
C PRO A 149 1.69 -19.22 1.95
N LEU A 150 0.59 -18.49 2.11
CA LEU A 150 -0.75 -18.94 1.75
C LEU A 150 -1.26 -18.27 0.45
N SER A 151 -0.72 -17.11 0.10
CA SER A 151 -1.03 -16.38 -1.11
C SER A 151 0.18 -15.54 -1.55
N TRP A 152 0.35 -15.34 -2.89
CA TRP A 152 1.46 -14.60 -3.51
C TRP A 152 1.00 -13.41 -4.33
N GLY A 153 -0.27 -13.00 -4.24
CA GLY A 153 -0.81 -11.93 -5.06
C GLY A 153 -0.13 -10.60 -4.80
N LEU A 154 0.24 -9.88 -5.87
CA LEU A 154 0.83 -8.54 -5.80
C LEU A 154 -0.22 -7.41 -5.80
N SER A 155 -1.50 -7.75 -5.84
CA SER A 155 -2.58 -6.77 -5.71
C SER A 155 -2.49 -6.10 -4.34
N LYS A 156 -2.72 -4.79 -4.30
CA LYS A 156 -2.62 -3.93 -3.12
C LYS A 156 -1.17 -3.71 -2.68
N LYS A 157 -0.76 -2.45 -2.65
CA LYS A 157 0.62 -2.04 -2.39
C LYS A 157 0.92 -1.85 -0.89
N GLY A 158 -0.11 -1.67 -0.07
CA GLY A 158 0.06 -1.61 1.38
C GLY A 158 0.40 -2.99 1.94
N TYR A 159 1.26 -3.05 2.93
CA TYR A 159 1.65 -4.29 3.60
C TYR A 159 1.87 -4.10 5.10
N CYS A 160 1.71 -5.18 5.84
CA CYS A 160 2.18 -5.32 7.20
C CYS A 160 3.03 -6.59 7.30
N GLY A 161 4.25 -6.46 7.81
CA GLY A 161 5.14 -7.55 8.17
C GLY A 161 5.33 -7.60 9.69
N ILE A 162 5.32 -8.81 10.27
CA ILE A 162 5.53 -9.05 11.70
C ILE A 162 6.64 -10.09 11.82
N ILE A 163 7.80 -9.67 12.34
CA ILE A 163 8.99 -10.50 12.47
C ILE A 163 9.53 -10.37 13.90
N GLY A 164 9.45 -11.44 14.66
CA GLY A 164 9.65 -11.35 16.10
C GLY A 164 8.68 -10.36 16.71
N ASP A 165 9.19 -9.38 17.46
CA ASP A 165 8.39 -8.32 18.09
C ASP A 165 8.25 -7.07 17.21
N GLN A 166 8.87 -7.07 16.04
CA GLN A 166 8.83 -5.91 15.14
C GLN A 166 7.64 -5.99 14.18
N VAL A 167 6.82 -4.95 14.20
CA VAL A 167 5.73 -4.72 13.26
C VAL A 167 6.14 -3.61 12.31
N THR A 168 6.08 -3.86 11.01
CA THR A 168 6.39 -2.89 9.97
C THR A 168 5.19 -2.70 9.07
N ILE A 169 4.70 -1.48 8.96
CA ILE A 169 3.63 -1.07 8.04
C ILE A 169 4.26 -0.24 6.94
N GLY A 170 3.93 -0.52 5.68
CA GLY A 170 4.51 0.23 4.57
C GLY A 170 3.75 0.09 3.27
N VAL A 171 4.26 0.76 2.24
CA VAL A 171 3.70 0.77 0.90
C VAL A 171 4.81 0.50 -0.11
N ALA A 172 4.70 -0.60 -0.86
CA ALA A 172 5.65 -0.96 -1.91
C ALA A 172 5.04 -1.95 -2.91
N ASP A 173 5.49 -1.91 -4.15
CA ASP A 173 5.14 -2.93 -5.14
C ASP A 173 5.69 -4.31 -4.73
N ASN A 174 6.92 -4.35 -4.24
CA ASN A 174 7.55 -5.52 -3.64
C ASN A 174 8.11 -5.15 -2.27
N SER A 175 8.03 -6.06 -1.32
CA SER A 175 8.62 -5.89 0.00
C SER A 175 9.43 -7.13 0.36
N PRO A 176 10.71 -6.96 0.75
CA PRO A 176 11.55 -8.09 1.19
C PRO A 176 11.02 -8.75 2.47
N LEU A 177 10.10 -8.10 3.17
CA LEU A 177 9.50 -8.66 4.39
C LEU A 177 8.63 -9.90 4.12
N PHE A 178 8.17 -10.11 2.87
CA PHE A 178 7.45 -11.34 2.51
C PHE A 178 8.39 -12.56 2.57
N GLU A 179 9.56 -12.45 1.93
CA GLU A 179 10.58 -13.49 1.96
C GLU A 179 11.13 -13.66 3.37
N GLN A 180 11.47 -12.58 4.04
CA GLN A 180 11.97 -12.61 5.40
C GLN A 180 10.98 -13.26 6.38
N ALA A 181 9.70 -12.90 6.33
CA ALA A 181 8.67 -13.54 7.16
C ALA A 181 8.54 -15.03 6.87
N THR A 182 8.73 -15.45 5.60
CA THR A 182 8.72 -16.86 5.21
C THR A 182 9.90 -17.62 5.80
N GLU A 183 11.08 -17.03 5.79
CA GLU A 183 12.32 -17.66 6.26
C GLU A 183 12.40 -17.81 7.79
N VAL A 184 11.92 -16.80 8.52
CA VAL A 184 12.06 -16.76 10.00
C VAL A 184 10.81 -17.18 10.77
N GLY A 185 9.78 -17.67 10.10
CA GLY A 185 8.55 -18.07 10.77
C GLY A 185 7.62 -16.90 11.14
N GLY A 186 7.79 -15.74 10.49
CA GLY A 186 7.00 -14.54 10.74
C GLY A 186 5.65 -14.52 10.02
N TYR A 187 5.08 -13.31 9.95
CA TYR A 187 3.78 -13.07 9.33
C TYR A 187 3.87 -11.90 8.35
N PHE A 188 3.04 -11.94 7.31
CA PHE A 188 2.95 -10.88 6.32
C PHE A 188 1.56 -10.88 5.68
N PHE A 189 0.99 -9.68 5.42
CA PHE A 189 -0.19 -9.55 4.57
C PHE A 189 -0.20 -8.24 3.80
N ARG A 190 -0.96 -8.22 2.70
CA ARG A 190 -1.18 -7.03 1.88
C ARG A 190 -2.60 -6.51 2.02
N GLN A 191 -2.70 -5.17 1.96
CA GLN A 191 -3.98 -4.46 1.93
C GLN A 191 -3.87 -3.12 1.18
N TYR A 192 -4.98 -2.40 1.03
CA TYR A 192 -4.95 -1.07 0.44
C TYR A 192 -4.08 -0.13 1.29
N PRO A 193 -3.13 0.61 0.68
CA PRO A 193 -2.39 1.63 1.39
C PRO A 193 -3.32 2.82 1.69
N LEU A 194 -3.19 3.43 2.85
CA LEU A 194 -3.94 4.61 3.24
C LEU A 194 -3.01 5.82 3.43
N VAL A 195 -1.93 5.63 4.17
CA VAL A 195 -0.92 6.66 4.45
C VAL A 195 0.46 6.06 4.25
N SER A 196 1.36 6.82 3.64
CA SER A 196 2.77 6.47 3.45
C SER A 196 3.65 7.66 3.81
N ASN A 197 4.52 7.51 4.81
CA ASN A 197 5.41 8.57 5.30
C ASN A 197 4.65 9.88 5.62
N GLY A 198 3.50 9.77 6.25
CA GLY A 198 2.66 10.91 6.61
C GLY A 198 1.89 11.56 5.45
N MET A 199 1.93 10.97 4.27
CA MET A 199 1.21 11.45 3.09
C MET A 199 0.07 10.51 2.72
N LEU A 200 -1.05 11.09 2.31
CA LEU A 200 -2.21 10.35 1.80
C LEU A 200 -1.82 9.54 0.55
N VAL A 201 -2.29 8.29 0.50
CA VAL A 201 -2.21 7.45 -0.69
C VAL A 201 -3.60 7.34 -1.32
N GLU A 202 -3.73 7.78 -2.56
CA GLU A 202 -4.99 7.72 -3.29
C GLU A 202 -5.39 6.28 -3.63
N ASN A 203 -6.67 6.00 -3.48
CA ASN A 203 -7.28 4.72 -3.82
C ASN A 203 -8.47 4.93 -4.77
N GLU A 204 -8.65 4.01 -5.71
CA GLU A 204 -9.74 4.08 -6.70
C GLU A 204 -11.13 3.76 -6.12
N LEU A 205 -11.20 3.17 -4.93
CA LEU A 205 -12.45 2.77 -4.29
C LEU A 205 -13.22 4.00 -3.80
N LYS A 206 -14.38 4.26 -4.41
CA LYS A 206 -15.25 5.41 -4.11
C LYS A 206 -16.43 5.08 -3.20
N SER A 207 -16.62 3.82 -2.83
CA SER A 207 -17.70 3.41 -1.93
C SER A 207 -17.51 3.98 -0.53
N GLN A 208 -18.60 4.27 0.15
CA GLN A 208 -18.60 4.65 1.56
C GLN A 208 -18.95 3.44 2.43
N SER A 209 -18.22 3.26 3.50
CA SER A 209 -18.49 2.26 4.56
C SER A 209 -17.73 2.62 5.82
N THR A 210 -18.08 2.02 6.96
CA THR A 210 -17.24 2.07 8.16
C THR A 210 -15.84 1.60 7.80
N ARG A 211 -14.84 2.44 8.07
CA ARG A 211 -13.45 2.20 7.70
C ARG A 211 -12.64 1.77 8.91
N ARG A 212 -11.64 0.91 8.65
CA ARG A 212 -10.67 0.49 9.65
C ARG A 212 -9.27 0.57 9.05
N GLY A 213 -8.31 1.01 9.85
CA GLY A 213 -6.92 1.11 9.45
C GLY A 213 -6.02 0.53 10.54
N LEU A 214 -4.97 -0.18 10.10
CA LEU A 214 -3.81 -0.50 10.92
C LEU A 214 -2.80 0.60 10.69
N CYS A 215 -2.48 1.32 11.74
CA CYS A 215 -1.75 2.59 11.66
C CYS A 215 -0.52 2.58 12.55
N GLU A 216 0.53 3.26 12.10
CA GLU A 216 1.66 3.64 12.92
C GLU A 216 1.47 5.09 13.37
N LEU A 217 1.32 5.30 14.68
CA LEU A 217 1.06 6.60 15.29
C LEU A 217 1.95 6.79 16.52
N GLU A 218 2.83 7.80 16.48
CA GLU A 218 3.81 8.07 17.54
C GLU A 218 4.62 6.82 17.95
N GLY A 219 5.04 6.02 16.96
CA GLY A 219 5.81 4.79 17.18
C GLY A 219 5.01 3.60 17.70
N LYS A 220 3.69 3.71 17.87
CA LYS A 220 2.81 2.62 18.27
C LYS A 220 2.00 2.11 17.09
N VAL A 221 1.75 0.81 17.07
CA VAL A 221 0.80 0.20 16.15
C VAL A 221 -0.58 0.25 16.77
N VAL A 222 -1.50 0.94 16.09
CA VAL A 222 -2.87 1.17 16.57
C VAL A 222 -3.87 0.77 15.49
N VAL A 223 -5.08 0.42 15.90
CA VAL A 223 -6.22 0.28 14.98
C VAL A 223 -7.12 1.49 15.13
N VAL A 224 -7.52 2.07 14.00
CA VAL A 224 -8.48 3.19 13.94
C VAL A 224 -9.72 2.74 13.20
N GLU A 225 -10.90 2.99 13.78
CA GLU A 225 -12.20 2.67 13.19
C GLU A 225 -13.07 3.92 13.14
N THR A 226 -13.77 4.17 12.02
CA THR A 226 -14.77 5.26 11.92
C THR A 226 -16.12 4.77 12.44
N PHE A 227 -16.90 5.68 13.03
CA PHE A 227 -18.28 5.37 13.44
C PHE A 227 -19.29 5.61 12.32
N THR A 228 -18.92 6.42 11.32
CA THR A 228 -19.72 6.76 10.16
C THR A 228 -19.16 6.12 8.89
N PRO A 229 -20.00 5.87 7.87
CA PRO A 229 -19.52 5.43 6.55
C PRO A 229 -18.73 6.54 5.86
N GLU A 230 -17.47 6.24 5.49
CA GLU A 230 -16.54 7.17 4.88
C GLU A 230 -15.98 6.64 3.56
N SER A 231 -15.54 7.52 2.68
CA SER A 231 -14.72 7.14 1.54
C SER A 231 -13.31 6.71 2.02
N LEU A 232 -12.55 5.97 1.19
CA LEU A 232 -11.15 5.69 1.54
C LEU A 232 -10.31 6.96 1.53
N HIS A 233 -10.61 7.91 0.64
CA HIS A 233 -9.92 9.20 0.57
C HIS A 233 -10.08 10.01 1.86
N ASP A 234 -11.33 10.25 2.29
CA ASP A 234 -11.63 11.06 3.48
C ASP A 234 -11.04 10.40 4.75
N PHE A 235 -11.15 9.08 4.86
CA PHE A 235 -10.54 8.33 5.95
C PHE A 235 -9.01 8.45 5.94
N SER A 236 -8.37 8.30 4.77
CA SER A 236 -6.91 8.43 4.65
C SER A 236 -6.45 9.85 4.99
N GLN A 237 -7.20 10.88 4.56
CA GLN A 237 -6.90 12.25 4.92
C GLN A 237 -7.04 12.48 6.44
N ALA A 238 -8.08 11.96 7.05
CA ALA A 238 -8.24 12.04 8.50
C ALA A 238 -7.12 11.36 9.28
N LEU A 239 -6.58 10.23 8.76
CA LEU A 239 -5.42 9.57 9.34
C LEU A 239 -4.13 10.40 9.20
N VAL A 240 -3.93 11.09 8.07
CA VAL A 240 -2.82 12.04 7.91
C VAL A 240 -2.92 13.16 8.92
N ASP A 241 -4.10 13.77 9.06
CA ASP A 241 -4.34 14.89 9.98
C ASP A 241 -4.32 14.46 11.45
N LEU A 242 -4.58 13.18 11.74
CA LEU A 242 -4.34 12.55 13.03
C LEU A 242 -2.84 12.46 13.39
N GLY A 243 -1.96 12.50 12.38
CA GLY A 243 -0.51 12.39 12.56
C GLY A 243 0.05 10.98 12.31
N THR A 244 -0.68 10.14 11.58
CA THR A 244 -0.26 8.77 11.23
C THR A 244 0.92 8.81 10.26
N THR A 245 1.98 8.05 10.55
CA THR A 245 3.15 7.93 9.68
C THR A 245 2.90 6.96 8.53
N ASN A 246 2.42 5.76 8.83
CA ASN A 246 2.06 4.73 7.86
C ASN A 246 0.72 4.11 8.24
N ALA A 247 -0.12 3.81 7.24
CA ALA A 247 -1.37 3.11 7.48
C ALA A 247 -1.76 2.25 6.29
N ILE A 248 -2.34 1.09 6.60
CA ILE A 248 -3.00 0.21 5.63
C ILE A 248 -4.43 -0.07 6.09
N TYR A 249 -5.28 -0.38 5.13
CA TYR A 249 -6.66 -0.74 5.40
C TYR A 249 -6.76 -2.08 6.14
N LEU A 250 -7.72 -2.20 7.04
CA LEU A 250 -8.26 -3.46 7.55
C LEU A 250 -9.69 -3.61 7.02
N VAL A 251 -10.18 -4.85 6.92
CA VAL A 251 -11.52 -5.04 6.38
C VAL A 251 -12.54 -4.35 7.28
N GLY A 252 -13.29 -3.41 6.68
CA GLY A 252 -14.27 -2.57 7.36
C GLY A 252 -15.70 -3.10 7.24
N SER A 253 -16.67 -2.21 7.34
CA SER A 253 -18.11 -2.53 7.26
C SER A 253 -18.53 -3.58 8.28
N SER A 254 -19.17 -4.67 7.83
CA SER A 254 -19.64 -5.77 8.69
C SER A 254 -18.57 -6.75 9.11
N ALA A 255 -17.29 -6.52 8.76
CA ALA A 255 -16.20 -7.43 9.13
C ALA A 255 -16.05 -7.56 10.66
N ILE A 256 -15.67 -8.76 11.08
CA ILE A 256 -15.55 -9.11 12.48
C ILE A 256 -14.42 -8.33 13.14
N GLY A 257 -14.69 -7.79 14.31
CA GLY A 257 -13.75 -7.20 15.25
C GLY A 257 -14.13 -7.52 16.68
N TRP A 258 -13.16 -7.53 17.57
CA TRP A 258 -13.38 -7.74 18.98
C TRP A 258 -12.25 -7.10 19.80
N HIS A 259 -12.57 -6.56 20.95
CA HIS A 259 -11.59 -6.09 21.90
C HIS A 259 -12.05 -6.31 23.33
N ARG A 260 -11.09 -6.46 24.23
CA ARG A 260 -11.32 -6.46 25.68
C ARG A 260 -11.05 -5.05 26.19
N ASN A 261 -12.07 -4.44 26.82
CA ASN A 261 -11.90 -3.13 27.42
C ASN A 261 -11.07 -3.22 28.72
N ILE A 262 -10.78 -2.06 29.30
CA ILE A 262 -9.99 -1.96 30.53
C ILE A 262 -10.65 -2.64 31.75
N ASP A 263 -11.97 -2.78 31.72
CA ASP A 263 -12.74 -3.48 32.76
C ASP A 263 -12.75 -5.00 32.57
N GLY A 264 -12.05 -5.50 31.54
CA GLY A 264 -11.99 -6.92 31.21
C GLY A 264 -13.18 -7.45 30.42
N VAL A 265 -14.11 -6.57 30.01
CA VAL A 265 -15.30 -6.94 29.23
C VAL A 265 -14.96 -7.04 27.75
N GLY A 266 -15.34 -8.16 27.13
CA GLY A 266 -15.22 -8.34 25.68
C GLY A 266 -16.33 -7.61 24.92
N ILE A 267 -15.95 -6.84 23.92
CA ILE A 267 -16.86 -6.06 23.06
C ILE A 267 -16.66 -6.50 21.61
N ALA A 268 -17.73 -7.01 21.01
CA ALA A 268 -17.73 -7.48 19.62
C ALA A 268 -18.20 -6.35 18.69
N SER A 269 -17.64 -6.33 17.48
CA SER A 269 -18.01 -5.45 16.37
C SER A 269 -18.23 -6.27 15.11
N GLY A 270 -19.05 -5.75 14.19
CA GLY A 270 -19.30 -6.39 12.91
C GLY A 270 -20.32 -7.54 12.97
N GLN A 271 -20.39 -8.31 11.88
CA GLN A 271 -21.34 -9.40 11.72
C GLN A 271 -20.67 -10.74 11.96
N TRP A 272 -21.01 -11.40 13.07
CA TRP A 272 -20.38 -12.63 13.51
C TRP A 272 -20.97 -13.90 12.87
N GLU A 273 -22.17 -13.81 12.34
CA GLU A 273 -22.87 -14.91 11.64
C GLU A 273 -23.56 -14.40 10.36
N PRO A 274 -23.67 -15.21 9.30
CA PRO A 274 -23.11 -16.56 9.15
C PRO A 274 -21.60 -16.55 8.84
N ARG A 275 -20.86 -17.57 9.31
CA ARG A 275 -19.40 -17.76 9.06
C ARG A 275 -19.20 -18.43 7.69
N VAL A 276 -19.35 -17.68 6.61
CA VAL A 276 -19.41 -18.19 5.23
C VAL A 276 -18.04 -18.49 4.65
N TYR A 277 -17.02 -17.65 4.97
CA TYR A 277 -15.71 -17.72 4.35
C TYR A 277 -14.71 -18.48 5.22
N LYS A 278 -14.16 -19.59 4.71
CA LYS A 278 -13.22 -20.44 5.48
C LYS A 278 -11.85 -19.81 5.72
N ASN A 279 -11.38 -18.96 4.80
CA ASN A 279 -10.03 -18.38 4.85
C ASN A 279 -10.02 -16.91 5.31
N VAL A 280 -10.99 -16.54 6.13
CA VAL A 280 -10.97 -15.22 6.79
C VAL A 280 -9.71 -15.13 7.66
N SER A 281 -8.98 -14.03 7.51
CA SER A 281 -7.75 -13.79 8.27
C SER A 281 -7.96 -12.68 9.29
N PHE A 282 -7.27 -12.79 10.40
CA PHE A 282 -7.33 -11.83 11.50
C PHE A 282 -5.92 -11.41 11.90
N ILE A 283 -5.76 -10.14 12.25
CA ILE A 283 -4.66 -9.67 13.07
C ILE A 283 -5.12 -9.69 14.51
N VAL A 284 -4.35 -10.35 15.39
CA VAL A 284 -4.73 -10.68 16.76
C VAL A 284 -3.64 -10.24 17.71
N TRP A 285 -4.01 -9.57 18.78
CA TRP A 285 -3.16 -9.32 19.95
C TRP A 285 -3.69 -10.16 21.11
N SER A 286 -2.84 -10.98 21.69
CA SER A 286 -3.15 -11.85 22.82
C SER A 286 -2.16 -11.68 23.97
N LYS A 287 -2.54 -12.19 25.15
CA LYS A 287 -1.67 -12.24 26.34
C LYS A 287 -0.51 -13.20 26.14
#